data_06e1082b8519ee596dce8430bc80741d
#
_entry.id   06e1082b8519ee596dce8430bc80741d
#
_cell.length_a   1.000
_cell.length_b   1.000
_cell.length_c   1.000
_cell.angle_alpha   90.00
_cell.angle_beta   90.00
_cell.angle_gamma   90.00
#
_symmetry.space_group_name_H-M   'P 1'
#
loop_
_entity.id
_entity.type
_entity.pdbx_description
1 polymer ?
#
loop_
_entity_poly.entity_id
_entity_poly.type
_entity_poly.pdbx_seq_one_letter_code
_entity_poly.pdbx_strand_id
1 'polypeptide(L)'
;MIVAVADTGPLIHLDEIGAVDVLSAVDGLLIPQTVYEELKAGTVPPALSNLEYELIEADPTELTVNLNLDPGETAALAVASDRSAVLLTDDLEARDAANDLSIEVHGSIGVIVLAYHRDQLAKSKAAELMRALQTETSLFITDSVVEQGISLLENSS
;
A
#
# COMPACT_ATOMS: atom_id res chain seq x y z
N MET A 1 4.46 -12.41 11.35
CA MET A 1 4.03 -11.01 11.59
C MET A 1 4.38 -10.15 10.38
N ILE A 2 3.44 -9.36 9.92
CA ILE A 2 3.62 -8.51 8.74
C ILE A 2 3.73 -7.06 9.19
N VAL A 3 4.89 -6.46 8.95
CA VAL A 3 5.09 -5.01 9.15
C VAL A 3 5.18 -4.39 7.77
N ALA A 4 4.39 -3.36 7.51
CA ALA A 4 4.30 -2.73 6.20
C ALA A 4 4.53 -1.23 6.29
N VAL A 5 5.18 -0.70 5.25
CA VAL A 5 5.40 0.74 5.08
C VAL A 5 4.48 1.21 3.97
N ALA A 6 3.66 2.21 4.22
CA ALA A 6 2.70 2.72 3.24
C ALA A 6 3.24 3.96 2.54
N ASP A 7 3.17 3.93 1.21
CA ASP A 7 3.33 5.11 0.36
C ASP A 7 1.99 5.84 0.28
N THR A 8 1.97 7.03 -0.32
CA THR A 8 0.74 7.84 -0.45
C THR A 8 -0.35 7.15 -1.27
N GLY A 9 0.03 6.43 -2.34
CA GLY A 9 -0.93 5.82 -3.27
C GLY A 9 -1.99 4.96 -2.59
N PRO A 10 -1.61 3.89 -1.89
CA PRO A 10 -2.59 3.05 -1.22
C PRO A 10 -3.44 3.78 -0.19
N LEU A 11 -2.87 4.76 0.52
CA LEU A 11 -3.62 5.55 1.49
C LEU A 11 -4.72 6.36 0.82
N ILE A 12 -4.41 6.95 -0.32
CA ILE A 12 -5.37 7.77 -1.09
C ILE A 12 -6.39 6.88 -1.80
N HIS A 13 -5.93 5.86 -2.51
CA HIS A 13 -6.82 5.03 -3.33
C HIS A 13 -7.80 4.23 -2.46
N LEU A 14 -7.35 3.68 -1.35
CA LEU A 14 -8.24 2.98 -0.43
C LEU A 14 -9.24 3.94 0.23
N ASP A 15 -8.82 5.17 0.51
CA ASP A 15 -9.73 6.18 1.04
C ASP A 15 -10.82 6.54 0.02
N GLU A 16 -10.47 6.62 -1.26
CA GLU A 16 -11.43 6.96 -2.31
C GLU A 16 -12.58 5.95 -2.40
N ILE A 17 -12.36 4.72 -1.98
CA ILE A 17 -13.40 3.67 -1.95
C ILE A 17 -13.90 3.36 -0.54
N GLY A 18 -13.53 4.19 0.43
CA GLY A 18 -13.98 4.02 1.82
C GLY A 18 -13.41 2.77 2.50
N ALA A 19 -12.22 2.32 2.12
CA ALA A 19 -11.66 1.04 2.56
C ALA A 19 -10.29 1.17 3.24
N VAL A 20 -9.97 2.32 3.82
CA VAL A 20 -8.69 2.50 4.53
C VAL A 20 -8.53 1.49 5.66
N ASP A 21 -9.62 1.05 6.26
CA ASP A 21 -9.61 0.09 7.37
C ASP A 21 -9.04 -1.29 6.98
N VAL A 22 -8.95 -1.62 5.69
CA VAL A 22 -8.30 -2.89 5.27
C VAL A 22 -6.81 -2.91 5.63
N LEU A 23 -6.20 -1.74 5.86
CA LEU A 23 -4.81 -1.66 6.29
C LEU A 23 -4.60 -2.24 7.68
N SER A 24 -5.65 -2.44 8.47
CA SER A 24 -5.54 -3.13 9.75
C SER A 24 -5.19 -4.62 9.61
N ALA A 25 -5.18 -5.12 8.38
CA ALA A 25 -4.76 -6.51 8.10
C ALA A 25 -3.26 -6.73 8.37
N VAL A 26 -2.44 -5.67 8.32
CA VAL A 26 -1.02 -5.80 8.69
C VAL A 26 -0.87 -5.68 10.20
N ASP A 27 0.18 -6.31 10.74
CA ASP A 27 0.43 -6.30 12.18
C ASP A 27 1.05 -4.98 12.66
N GLY A 28 1.83 -4.33 11.80
CA GLY A 28 2.38 -3.01 12.06
C GLY A 28 2.34 -2.16 10.82
N LEU A 29 1.85 -0.94 10.93
CA LEU A 29 1.79 0.01 9.83
C LEU A 29 2.72 1.16 10.12
N LEU A 30 3.69 1.36 9.23
CA LEU A 30 4.65 2.45 9.30
C LEU A 30 4.33 3.45 8.19
N ILE A 31 4.34 4.73 8.51
CA ILE A 31 4.15 5.78 7.52
C ILE A 31 5.36 6.71 7.61
N PRO A 32 6.15 6.83 6.53
CA PRO A 32 7.26 7.78 6.54
C PRO A 32 6.74 9.20 6.77
N GLN A 33 7.48 9.98 7.53
CA GLN A 33 7.11 11.37 7.81
C GLN A 33 6.90 12.14 6.50
N THR A 34 7.75 11.90 5.50
CA THR A 34 7.64 12.54 4.18
C THR A 34 6.31 12.22 3.51
N VAL A 35 5.86 10.95 3.60
CA VAL A 35 4.56 10.53 3.05
C VAL A 35 3.43 11.25 3.78
N TYR A 36 3.51 11.32 5.10
CA TYR A 36 2.49 11.99 5.90
C TYR A 36 2.39 13.47 5.55
N GLU A 37 3.54 14.14 5.36
CA GLU A 37 3.56 15.54 4.97
C GLU A 37 2.94 15.76 3.58
N GLU A 38 3.15 14.83 2.65
CA GLU A 38 2.50 14.86 1.34
C GLU A 38 0.99 14.73 1.45
N LEU A 39 0.50 13.87 2.34
CA LEU A 39 -0.93 13.74 2.60
C LEU A 39 -1.50 15.04 3.16
N LYS A 40 -0.79 15.69 4.07
CA LYS A 40 -1.22 16.96 4.68
C LYS A 40 -1.30 18.10 3.66
N ALA A 41 -0.51 18.04 2.60
CA ALA A 41 -0.57 19.03 1.52
C ALA A 41 -1.89 18.96 0.75
N GLY A 42 -2.52 17.77 0.73
CA GLY A 42 -3.87 17.55 0.23
C GLY A 42 -4.83 17.36 1.40
N THR A 43 -5.39 16.16 1.49
CA THR A 43 -6.30 15.81 2.59
C THR A 43 -5.85 14.49 3.21
N VAL A 44 -5.55 14.51 4.51
CA VAL A 44 -5.29 13.26 5.24
C VAL A 44 -6.60 12.50 5.36
N PRO A 45 -6.65 11.22 4.94
CA PRO A 45 -7.88 10.43 5.07
C PRO A 45 -8.36 10.38 6.52
N PRO A 46 -9.60 10.81 6.81
CA PRO A 46 -10.11 10.81 8.20
C PRO A 46 -10.08 9.42 8.84
N ALA A 47 -10.32 8.36 8.05
CA ALA A 47 -10.33 7.00 8.56
C ALA A 47 -8.95 6.54 9.03
N LEU A 48 -7.88 7.22 8.62
CA LEU A 48 -6.52 6.88 9.06
C LEU A 48 -6.38 7.03 10.57
N SER A 49 -7.12 7.96 11.19
CA SER A 49 -7.09 8.16 12.64
C SER A 49 -7.63 6.95 13.42
N ASN A 50 -8.35 6.06 12.77
CA ASN A 50 -8.88 4.85 13.39
C ASN A 50 -7.89 3.67 13.35
N LEU A 51 -6.75 3.86 12.69
CA LEU A 51 -5.71 2.85 12.58
C LEU A 51 -4.57 3.15 13.54
N GLU A 52 -3.92 2.09 14.01
CA GLU A 52 -2.66 2.25 14.72
C GLU A 52 -1.55 2.30 13.70
N TYR A 53 -0.80 3.38 13.67
CA TYR A 53 0.37 3.52 12.80
C TYR A 53 1.45 4.32 13.49
N GLU A 54 2.67 4.18 12.99
CA GLU A 54 3.81 4.88 13.52
C GLU A 54 4.42 5.75 12.41
N LEU A 55 4.68 7.02 12.72
CA LEU A 55 5.40 7.91 11.80
C LEU A 55 6.89 7.70 11.96
N ILE A 56 7.58 7.48 10.86
CA ILE A 56 9.01 7.14 10.84
C ILE A 56 9.76 8.18 10.02
N GLU A 57 10.84 8.70 10.57
CA GLU A 57 11.78 9.51 9.80
C GLU A 57 12.64 8.58 8.96
N ALA A 58 12.74 8.87 7.67
CA ALA A 58 13.53 8.08 6.74
C ALA A 58 14.86 8.76 6.44
N ASP A 59 15.89 7.96 6.20
CA ASP A 59 17.17 8.46 5.69
C ASP A 59 17.38 7.90 4.28
N PRO A 60 16.87 8.60 3.24
CA PRO A 60 17.01 8.12 1.86
C PRO A 60 18.44 8.11 1.33
N THR A 61 19.37 8.76 2.03
CA THR A 61 20.78 8.76 1.61
C THR A 61 21.44 7.39 1.72
N GLU A 62 20.83 6.47 2.50
CA GLU A 62 21.33 5.11 2.62
C GLU A 62 20.99 4.22 1.42
N LEU A 63 20.07 4.65 0.54
CA LEU A 63 19.75 3.88 -0.66
C LEU A 63 20.87 4.01 -1.67
N THR A 64 21.32 2.86 -2.19
CA THR A 64 22.46 2.80 -3.11
C THR A 64 22.05 2.83 -4.58
N VAL A 65 20.75 2.88 -4.86
CA VAL A 65 20.23 2.91 -6.22
C VAL A 65 19.91 4.36 -6.63
N ASN A 66 20.13 4.66 -7.90
CA ASN A 66 19.78 5.97 -8.46
C ASN A 66 18.31 5.93 -8.81
N LEU A 67 17.47 6.47 -7.93
CA LEU A 67 16.02 6.39 -8.07
C LEU A 67 15.47 7.66 -8.67
N ASN A 68 14.65 7.50 -9.72
CA ASN A 68 13.90 8.60 -10.31
C ASN A 68 12.48 8.61 -9.72
N LEU A 69 12.42 8.69 -8.39
CA LEU A 69 11.18 8.62 -7.62
C LEU A 69 10.95 9.93 -6.88
N ASP A 70 9.70 10.18 -6.51
CA ASP A 70 9.39 11.35 -5.69
C ASP A 70 9.89 11.16 -4.25
N PRO A 71 9.92 12.23 -3.43
CA PRO A 71 10.43 12.13 -2.06
C PRO A 71 9.68 11.12 -1.18
N GLY A 72 8.35 11.01 -1.32
CA GLY A 72 7.57 10.08 -0.54
C GLY A 72 7.88 8.63 -0.88
N GLU A 73 7.98 8.32 -2.17
CA GLU A 73 8.32 6.99 -2.64
C GLU A 73 9.73 6.60 -2.20
N THR A 74 10.68 7.51 -2.31
CA THR A 74 12.06 7.30 -1.87
C THR A 74 12.13 7.05 -0.38
N ALA A 75 11.40 7.83 0.41
CA ALA A 75 11.33 7.66 1.87
C ALA A 75 10.73 6.30 2.23
N ALA A 76 9.65 5.90 1.55
CA ALA A 76 9.00 4.61 1.82
C ALA A 76 9.94 3.44 1.52
N LEU A 77 10.69 3.49 0.41
CA LEU A 77 11.68 2.47 0.09
C LEU A 77 12.80 2.41 1.14
N ALA A 78 13.27 3.58 1.59
CA ALA A 78 14.33 3.64 2.60
C ALA A 78 13.88 2.99 3.91
N VAL A 79 12.67 3.30 4.37
CA VAL A 79 12.13 2.71 5.60
C VAL A 79 11.93 1.20 5.43
N ALA A 80 11.37 0.77 4.29
CA ALA A 80 11.15 -0.65 4.04
C ALA A 80 12.47 -1.42 4.02
N SER A 81 13.51 -0.86 3.41
CA SER A 81 14.83 -1.48 3.36
C SER A 81 15.44 -1.57 4.77
N ASP A 82 15.41 -0.47 5.52
CA ASP A 82 15.99 -0.39 6.85
C ASP A 82 15.31 -1.32 7.86
N ARG A 83 13.98 -1.40 7.78
CA ARG A 83 13.17 -2.18 8.73
C ARG A 83 12.88 -3.59 8.27
N SER A 84 13.34 -3.99 7.09
CA SER A 84 13.00 -5.28 6.48
C SER A 84 11.48 -5.47 6.43
N ALA A 85 10.76 -4.41 6.07
CA ALA A 85 9.31 -4.38 6.03
C ALA A 85 8.79 -4.51 4.59
N VAL A 86 7.52 -4.87 4.46
CA VAL A 86 6.83 -4.91 3.18
C VAL A 86 6.51 -3.47 2.74
N LEU A 87 6.72 -3.16 1.47
CA LEU A 87 6.34 -1.86 0.92
C LEU A 87 4.94 -1.93 0.31
N LEU A 88 4.09 -0.97 0.64
CA LEU A 88 2.77 -0.84 0.03
C LEU A 88 2.79 0.38 -0.89
N THR A 89 2.74 0.14 -2.19
CA THR A 89 2.71 1.21 -3.19
C THR A 89 1.96 0.77 -4.43
N ASP A 90 1.27 1.70 -5.07
CA ASP A 90 0.60 1.48 -6.34
C ASP A 90 1.41 2.00 -7.53
N ASP A 91 2.52 2.67 -7.27
CA ASP A 91 3.37 3.21 -8.33
C ASP A 91 4.27 2.14 -8.92
N LEU A 92 4.25 2.00 -10.25
CA LEU A 92 5.02 0.95 -10.94
C LEU A 92 6.53 1.14 -10.81
N GLU A 93 7.02 2.37 -10.88
CA GLU A 93 8.46 2.63 -10.74
C GLU A 93 8.95 2.30 -9.32
N ALA A 94 8.16 2.63 -8.30
CA ALA A 94 8.49 2.29 -6.92
C ALA A 94 8.46 0.77 -6.71
N ARG A 95 7.51 0.07 -7.35
CA ARG A 95 7.44 -1.39 -7.28
C ARG A 95 8.66 -2.03 -7.93
N ASP A 96 9.09 -1.52 -9.08
CA ASP A 96 10.29 -2.02 -9.77
C ASP A 96 11.53 -1.79 -8.91
N ALA A 97 11.66 -0.61 -8.30
CA ALA A 97 12.78 -0.31 -7.41
C ALA A 97 12.79 -1.24 -6.19
N ALA A 98 11.63 -1.53 -5.62
CA ALA A 98 11.50 -2.46 -4.49
C ALA A 98 11.97 -3.87 -4.90
N ASN A 99 11.56 -4.33 -6.07
CA ASN A 99 11.99 -5.63 -6.59
C ASN A 99 13.51 -5.67 -6.76
N ASP A 100 14.11 -4.60 -7.28
CA ASP A 100 15.57 -4.52 -7.45
C ASP A 100 16.31 -4.57 -6.11
N LEU A 101 15.68 -4.08 -5.05
CA LEU A 101 16.24 -4.07 -3.69
C LEU A 101 15.84 -5.32 -2.89
N SER A 102 15.16 -6.27 -3.51
CA SER A 102 14.65 -7.48 -2.86
C SER A 102 13.68 -7.16 -1.71
N ILE A 103 12.92 -6.10 -1.86
CA ILE A 103 11.85 -5.73 -0.92
C ILE A 103 10.53 -6.29 -1.42
N GLU A 104 9.81 -7.01 -0.54
CA GLU A 104 8.47 -7.48 -0.88
C GLU A 104 7.54 -6.28 -1.04
N VAL A 105 6.77 -6.24 -2.11
CA VAL A 105 5.92 -5.09 -2.43
C VAL A 105 4.53 -5.54 -2.84
N HIS A 106 3.52 -4.79 -2.40
CA HIS A 106 2.12 -5.01 -2.77
C HIS A 106 1.44 -3.66 -3.03
N GLY A 107 0.46 -3.67 -3.95
CA GLY A 107 -0.39 -2.51 -4.18
C GLY A 107 -1.68 -2.59 -3.37
N SER A 108 -2.61 -1.69 -3.64
CA SER A 108 -3.91 -1.67 -2.96
C SER A 108 -4.68 -2.99 -3.12
N ILE A 109 -4.59 -3.63 -4.29
CA ILE A 109 -5.24 -4.94 -4.50
C ILE A 109 -4.65 -5.99 -3.57
N GLY A 110 -3.32 -6.02 -3.43
CA GLY A 110 -2.66 -6.97 -2.54
C GLY A 110 -3.08 -6.81 -1.08
N VAL A 111 -3.30 -5.58 -0.64
CA VAL A 111 -3.80 -5.31 0.72
C VAL A 111 -5.20 -5.88 0.91
N ILE A 112 -6.07 -5.73 -0.09
CA ILE A 112 -7.43 -6.28 -0.03
C ILE A 112 -7.38 -7.81 0.04
N VAL A 113 -6.52 -8.44 -0.75
CA VAL A 113 -6.32 -9.89 -0.71
C VAL A 113 -5.87 -10.34 0.69
N LEU A 114 -4.91 -9.62 1.28
CA LEU A 114 -4.45 -9.93 2.62
C LEU A 114 -5.57 -9.83 3.65
N ALA A 115 -6.39 -8.78 3.58
CA ALA A 115 -7.52 -8.59 4.49
C ALA A 115 -8.52 -9.75 4.37
N TYR A 116 -8.76 -10.23 3.15
CA TYR A 116 -9.61 -11.40 2.93
C TYR A 116 -9.00 -12.66 3.60
N HIS A 117 -7.72 -12.91 3.37
CA HIS A 117 -7.07 -14.09 3.93
C HIS A 117 -6.96 -14.05 5.46
N ARG A 118 -7.06 -12.89 6.06
CA ARG A 118 -7.08 -12.71 7.51
C ARG A 118 -8.49 -12.57 8.08
N ASP A 119 -9.50 -12.97 7.31
CA ASP A 119 -10.90 -13.02 7.71
C ASP A 119 -11.52 -11.65 8.08
N GLN A 120 -10.94 -10.56 7.55
CA GLN A 120 -11.49 -9.21 7.78
C GLN A 120 -12.52 -8.81 6.72
N LEU A 121 -12.54 -9.50 5.58
CA LEU A 121 -13.46 -9.23 4.49
C LEU A 121 -14.06 -10.54 3.99
N ALA A 122 -15.34 -10.52 3.64
CA ALA A 122 -15.94 -11.60 2.86
C ALA A 122 -15.42 -11.54 1.43
N LYS A 123 -15.41 -12.69 0.74
CA LYS A 123 -14.93 -12.79 -0.65
C LYS A 123 -15.67 -11.81 -1.58
N SER A 124 -17.00 -11.70 -1.45
CA SER A 124 -17.81 -10.80 -2.27
C SER A 124 -17.43 -9.34 -2.05
N LYS A 125 -17.16 -8.96 -0.79
CA LYS A 125 -16.74 -7.60 -0.46
C LYS A 125 -15.36 -7.29 -1.00
N ALA A 126 -14.42 -8.23 -0.88
CA ALA A 126 -13.08 -8.06 -1.43
C ALA A 126 -13.12 -7.87 -2.94
N ALA A 127 -13.89 -8.67 -3.66
CA ALA A 127 -14.05 -8.53 -5.10
C ALA A 127 -14.69 -7.18 -5.47
N GLU A 128 -15.70 -6.76 -4.73
CA GLU A 128 -16.34 -5.46 -4.91
C GLU A 128 -15.34 -4.31 -4.77
N LEU A 129 -14.50 -4.35 -3.73
CA LEU A 129 -13.49 -3.32 -3.49
C LEU A 129 -12.45 -3.27 -4.61
N MET A 130 -12.03 -4.43 -5.13
CA MET A 130 -11.10 -4.47 -6.25
C MET A 130 -11.68 -3.83 -7.51
N ARG A 131 -12.95 -4.07 -7.79
CA ARG A 131 -13.64 -3.44 -8.92
C ARG A 131 -13.80 -1.94 -8.70
N ALA A 132 -14.06 -1.53 -7.47
CA ALA A 132 -14.17 -0.11 -7.12
C ALA A 132 -12.84 0.62 -7.32
N LEU A 133 -11.71 -0.02 -7.01
CA LEU A 133 -10.40 0.56 -7.29
C LEU A 133 -10.25 0.91 -8.76
N GLN A 134 -10.73 0.05 -9.65
CA GLN A 134 -10.65 0.27 -11.08
C GLN A 134 -11.58 1.38 -11.55
N THR A 135 -12.82 1.44 -11.06
CA THR A 135 -13.86 2.29 -11.61
C THR A 135 -14.08 3.60 -10.86
N GLU A 136 -13.68 3.68 -9.59
CA GLU A 136 -14.02 4.81 -8.72
C GLU A 136 -12.81 5.56 -8.17
N THR A 137 -11.60 5.20 -8.60
CA THR A 137 -10.39 5.89 -8.13
C THR A 137 -9.57 6.43 -9.30
N SER A 138 -8.59 7.26 -8.97
CA SER A 138 -7.60 7.74 -9.93
C SER A 138 -6.56 6.69 -10.31
N LEU A 139 -6.55 5.55 -9.61
CA LEU A 139 -5.60 4.48 -9.89
C LEU A 139 -5.95 3.79 -11.21
N PHE A 140 -4.97 3.72 -12.11
CA PHE A 140 -5.15 3.02 -13.38
C PHE A 140 -4.88 1.53 -13.19
N ILE A 141 -5.92 0.71 -13.34
CA ILE A 141 -5.83 -0.75 -13.22
C ILE A 141 -6.55 -1.38 -14.41
N THR A 142 -5.93 -2.36 -15.06
CA THR A 142 -6.55 -3.08 -16.16
C THR A 142 -7.51 -4.15 -15.65
N ASP A 143 -8.43 -4.60 -16.53
CA ASP A 143 -9.31 -5.72 -16.21
C ASP A 143 -8.53 -6.97 -15.82
N SER A 144 -7.41 -7.22 -16.51
CA SER A 144 -6.55 -8.37 -16.23
C SER A 144 -6.01 -8.35 -14.80
N VAL A 145 -5.61 -7.19 -14.31
CA VAL A 145 -5.11 -7.04 -12.93
C VAL A 145 -6.22 -7.30 -11.91
N VAL A 146 -7.42 -6.77 -12.17
CA VAL A 146 -8.58 -7.00 -11.29
C VAL A 146 -8.94 -8.49 -11.26
N GLU A 147 -9.00 -9.14 -12.41
CA GLU A 147 -9.33 -10.56 -12.51
C GLU A 147 -8.28 -11.43 -11.80
N GLN A 148 -7.00 -11.08 -11.93
CA GLN A 148 -5.94 -11.77 -11.22
C GLN A 148 -6.10 -11.62 -9.71
N GLY A 149 -6.43 -10.42 -9.23
CA GLY A 149 -6.68 -10.18 -7.81
C GLY A 149 -7.85 -11.02 -7.29
N ILE A 150 -8.94 -11.06 -8.04
CA ILE A 150 -10.12 -11.85 -7.69
C ILE A 150 -9.77 -13.34 -7.64
N SER A 151 -8.95 -13.82 -8.59
CA SER A 151 -8.54 -15.23 -8.59
C SER A 151 -7.73 -15.61 -7.35
N LEU A 152 -7.00 -14.68 -6.77
CA LEU A 152 -6.26 -14.90 -5.53
C LEU A 152 -7.18 -15.13 -4.34
N LEU A 153 -8.42 -14.64 -4.39
CA LEU A 153 -9.43 -14.92 -3.37
C LEU A 153 -9.93 -16.37 -3.45
N GLU A 154 -9.92 -16.94 -4.63
CA GLU A 154 -10.40 -18.31 -4.87
C GLU A 154 -9.36 -19.36 -4.48
N ASN A 155 -8.10 -18.98 -4.43
CA ASN A 155 -7.00 -19.90 -4.14
C ASN A 155 -6.68 -19.98 -2.63
N SER A 156 -7.57 -19.49 -1.79
CA SER A 156 -7.42 -19.59 -0.34
C SER A 156 -7.84 -21.00 0.08
N SER A 157 -6.90 -21.80 0.46
CA SER A 157 -7.18 -23.11 1.00
C SER A 157 -6.71 -23.19 2.43
#